data_aa2e8918fdd02ce40e93e9fbd247d75a
#
_entry.id   aa2e8918fdd02ce40e93e9fbd247d75a
#
_cell.length_a   1.000
_cell.length_b   1.000
_cell.length_c   1.000
_cell.angle_alpha   90.00
_cell.angle_beta   90.00
_cell.angle_gamma   90.00
#
_symmetry.space_group_name_H-M   'P 1'
#
loop_
_entity.id
_entity.type
_entity.pdbx_description
1 polymer ?
#
loop_
_entity_poly.entity_id
_entity_poly.type
_entity_poly.pdbx_seq_one_letter_code
_entity_poly.pdbx_strand_id
1 'polypeptide(L)'
;MNIPEVKLGIIGLGYIGLPLAAKFARRYDTVGFDVKPERLEALRRGEDATLETSSEDLKAAIRLKYSGDPADLKDRDIFIVTVPTPVDQYNRPDLTPLYKASETVGKVMKPGAIVVYESTVYPGCTEEECVPILEQFSGLKFNIDFFCGYSPERVNPGDKEHTLTNISKITSGSTPEAAEVVDTLYGVILKGGTYRAGSIKVAEAA
;
A
#
# COMPACT_ATOMS: atom_id res chain seq x y z
N MET A 1 -0.09 15.81 -9.54
CA MET A 1 1.02 14.83 -9.66
C MET A 1 0.98 14.22 -11.06
N ASN A 2 2.13 14.03 -11.71
CA ASN A 2 2.18 13.39 -13.03
C ASN A 2 2.20 11.87 -12.86
N ILE A 3 1.05 11.21 -12.95
CA ILE A 3 0.90 9.75 -12.72
C ILE A 3 1.87 8.89 -13.55
N PRO A 4 2.23 9.20 -14.81
CA PRO A 4 3.19 8.39 -15.56
C PRO A 4 4.60 8.30 -14.96
N GLU A 5 4.98 9.23 -14.08
CA GLU A 5 6.35 9.35 -13.54
C GLU A 5 6.43 9.10 -12.02
N VAL A 6 5.32 8.71 -11.35
CA VAL A 6 5.33 8.49 -9.90
C VAL A 6 6.23 7.32 -9.50
N LYS A 7 6.87 7.46 -8.35
CA LYS A 7 7.68 6.43 -7.70
C LYS A 7 6.92 5.87 -6.51
N LEU A 8 6.87 4.55 -6.41
CA LEU A 8 6.05 3.86 -5.42
C LEU A 8 6.90 3.21 -4.34
N GLY A 9 6.38 3.21 -3.11
CA GLY A 9 6.85 2.40 -1.99
C GLY A 9 5.73 1.48 -1.51
N ILE A 10 5.91 0.17 -1.59
CA ILE A 10 4.95 -0.81 -1.06
C ILE A 10 5.49 -1.35 0.26
N ILE A 11 4.76 -1.13 1.35
CA ILE A 11 5.18 -1.45 2.71
C ILE A 11 4.49 -2.73 3.19
N GLY A 12 5.27 -3.79 3.33
CA GLY A 12 4.78 -5.15 3.58
C GLY A 12 4.64 -5.94 2.27
N LEU A 13 5.42 -7.02 2.14
CA LEU A 13 5.41 -7.88 0.94
C LEU A 13 4.75 -9.22 1.24
N GLY A 14 3.61 -9.18 1.91
CA GLY A 14 2.73 -10.33 2.15
C GLY A 14 1.88 -10.70 0.92
N TYR A 15 0.78 -11.42 1.17
CA TYR A 15 -0.13 -11.90 0.13
C TYR A 15 -0.88 -10.78 -0.62
N ILE A 16 -0.94 -9.57 -0.05
CA ILE A 16 -1.52 -8.37 -0.71
C ILE A 16 -0.42 -7.55 -1.38
N GLY A 17 0.62 -7.21 -0.62
CA GLY A 17 1.61 -6.22 -1.05
C GLY A 17 2.51 -6.71 -2.18
N LEU A 18 2.87 -8.00 -2.20
CA LEU A 18 3.70 -8.54 -3.27
C LEU A 18 2.99 -8.54 -4.63
N PRO A 19 1.75 -9.05 -4.77
CA PRO A 19 1.00 -8.95 -6.03
C PRO A 19 0.84 -7.51 -6.52
N LEU A 20 0.54 -6.56 -5.62
CA LEU A 20 0.47 -5.14 -5.95
C LEU A 20 1.82 -4.60 -6.45
N ALA A 21 2.90 -4.86 -5.70
CA ALA A 21 4.24 -4.41 -6.08
C ALA A 21 4.64 -4.96 -7.46
N ALA A 22 4.37 -6.23 -7.73
CA ALA A 22 4.67 -6.87 -9.01
C ALA A 22 3.86 -6.25 -10.17
N LYS A 23 2.58 -5.94 -9.95
CA LYS A 23 1.73 -5.31 -10.98
C LYS A 23 2.15 -3.86 -11.26
N PHE A 24 2.35 -3.06 -10.21
CA PHE A 24 2.79 -1.67 -10.37
C PHE A 24 4.18 -1.56 -10.99
N ALA A 25 5.11 -2.44 -10.62
CA ALA A 25 6.49 -2.41 -11.12
C ALA A 25 6.65 -2.78 -12.60
N ARG A 26 5.60 -3.23 -13.26
CA ARG A 26 5.59 -3.32 -14.74
C ARG A 26 5.63 -1.93 -15.39
N ARG A 27 5.19 -0.90 -14.68
CA ARG A 27 5.03 0.46 -15.22
C ARG A 27 5.76 1.53 -14.42
N TYR A 28 5.82 1.41 -13.09
CA TYR A 28 6.34 2.42 -12.17
C TYR A 28 7.62 1.94 -11.48
N ASP A 29 8.54 2.88 -11.19
CA ASP A 29 9.67 2.64 -10.29
C ASP A 29 9.11 2.30 -8.90
N THR A 30 9.28 1.06 -8.45
CA THR A 30 8.64 0.53 -7.25
C THR A 30 9.67 -0.08 -6.31
N VAL A 31 9.67 0.36 -5.06
CA VAL A 31 10.38 -0.31 -3.96
C VAL A 31 9.36 -1.10 -3.15
N GLY A 32 9.55 -2.41 -3.11
CA GLY A 32 8.88 -3.29 -2.16
C GLY A 32 9.72 -3.41 -0.89
N PHE A 33 9.16 -2.92 0.21
CA PHE A 33 9.81 -2.90 1.52
C PHE A 33 9.22 -3.95 2.45
N ASP A 34 10.07 -4.75 3.08
CA ASP A 34 9.67 -5.68 4.13
C ASP A 34 10.74 -5.74 5.22
N VAL A 35 10.31 -5.89 6.47
CA VAL A 35 11.20 -5.96 7.63
C VAL A 35 11.83 -7.35 7.83
N LYS A 36 11.35 -8.37 7.12
CA LYS A 36 11.82 -9.77 7.24
C LYS A 36 12.91 -10.06 6.22
N PRO A 37 14.20 -10.20 6.63
CA PRO A 37 15.28 -10.48 5.71
C PRO A 37 15.07 -11.76 4.89
N GLU A 38 14.57 -12.83 5.52
CA GLU A 38 14.29 -14.11 4.88
C GLU A 38 13.24 -13.99 3.76
N ARG A 39 12.24 -13.08 3.94
CA ARG A 39 11.26 -12.79 2.89
C ARG A 39 11.92 -12.14 1.67
N LEU A 40 12.75 -11.13 1.92
CA LEU A 40 13.47 -10.41 0.87
C LEU A 40 14.45 -11.33 0.10
N GLU A 41 15.13 -12.21 0.80
CA GLU A 41 16.03 -13.19 0.17
C GLU A 41 15.28 -14.18 -0.73
N ALA A 42 14.15 -14.72 -0.26
CA ALA A 42 13.28 -15.58 -1.06
C ALA A 42 12.80 -14.86 -2.32
N LEU A 43 12.30 -13.63 -2.18
CA LEU A 43 11.81 -12.83 -3.32
C LEU A 43 12.90 -12.49 -4.33
N ARG A 44 14.15 -12.25 -3.89
CA ARG A 44 15.31 -12.04 -4.80
C ARG A 44 15.65 -13.30 -5.60
N ARG A 45 15.34 -14.49 -5.07
CA ARG A 45 15.44 -15.76 -5.81
C ARG A 45 14.25 -16.06 -6.71
N GLY A 46 13.22 -15.19 -6.69
CA GLY A 46 11.97 -15.39 -7.42
C GLY A 46 11.01 -16.38 -6.75
N GLU A 47 11.14 -16.58 -5.43
CA GLU A 47 10.33 -17.49 -4.63
C GLU A 47 9.30 -16.72 -3.80
N ASP A 48 8.01 -16.99 -4.04
CA ASP A 48 6.92 -16.45 -3.24
C ASP A 48 6.30 -17.53 -2.35
N ALA A 49 6.60 -17.48 -1.05
CA ALA A 49 6.03 -18.39 -0.05
C ALA A 49 4.51 -18.24 0.15
N THR A 50 3.91 -17.13 -0.29
CA THR A 50 2.46 -16.94 -0.22
C THR A 50 1.72 -17.58 -1.40
N LEU A 51 2.43 -17.94 -2.46
CA LEU A 51 1.91 -18.52 -3.71
C LEU A 51 0.91 -17.62 -4.46
N GLU A 52 0.84 -16.33 -4.12
CA GLU A 52 -0.07 -15.36 -4.73
C GLU A 52 0.51 -14.70 -5.99
N THR A 53 1.84 -14.77 -6.14
CA THR A 53 2.52 -14.17 -7.30
C THR A 53 3.37 -15.22 -8.00
N SER A 54 3.10 -15.44 -9.28
CA SER A 54 3.85 -16.40 -10.08
C SER A 54 5.32 -15.93 -10.32
N SER A 55 6.23 -16.88 -10.54
CA SER A 55 7.60 -16.54 -10.94
C SER A 55 7.66 -15.73 -12.25
N GLU A 56 6.66 -15.89 -13.12
CA GLU A 56 6.55 -15.13 -14.36
C GLU A 56 6.17 -13.67 -14.08
N ASP A 57 5.21 -13.46 -13.15
CA ASP A 57 4.82 -12.11 -12.71
C ASP A 57 5.97 -11.38 -12.03
N LEU A 58 6.74 -12.08 -11.19
CA LEU A 58 7.94 -11.51 -10.54
C LEU A 58 9.00 -11.13 -11.57
N LYS A 59 9.25 -11.97 -12.58
CA LYS A 59 10.18 -11.66 -13.68
C LYS A 59 9.70 -10.49 -14.55
N ALA A 60 8.41 -10.35 -14.73
CA ALA A 60 7.83 -9.25 -15.49
C ALA A 60 7.87 -7.90 -14.74
N ALA A 61 8.06 -7.92 -13.42
CA ALA A 61 8.16 -6.75 -12.56
C ALA A 61 9.57 -6.10 -12.62
N ILE A 62 10.02 -5.73 -13.81
CA ILE A 62 11.41 -5.31 -14.10
C ILE A 62 11.85 -4.03 -13.36
N ARG A 63 10.90 -3.28 -12.80
CA ARG A 63 11.14 -2.05 -12.04
C ARG A 63 10.92 -2.24 -10.53
N LEU A 64 10.85 -3.49 -10.05
CA LEU A 64 10.71 -3.81 -8.63
C LEU A 64 12.07 -4.00 -7.97
N LYS A 65 12.34 -3.18 -6.96
CA LYS A 65 13.48 -3.35 -6.05
C LYS A 65 12.97 -3.84 -4.69
N TYR A 66 13.58 -4.89 -4.14
CA TYR A 66 13.29 -5.35 -2.78
C TYR A 66 14.26 -4.75 -1.78
N SER A 67 13.76 -4.15 -0.70
CA SER A 67 14.58 -3.54 0.33
C SER A 67 14.03 -3.75 1.73
N GLY A 68 14.94 -3.86 2.71
CA GLY A 68 14.66 -3.77 4.14
C GLY A 68 15.22 -2.49 4.77
N ASP A 69 15.84 -1.63 3.96
CA ASP A 69 16.39 -0.35 4.43
C ASP A 69 15.37 0.78 4.15
N PRO A 70 14.87 1.47 5.18
CA PRO A 70 13.98 2.63 4.99
C PRO A 70 14.58 3.74 4.12
N ALA A 71 15.92 3.84 4.02
CA ALA A 71 16.55 4.83 3.16
C ALA A 71 16.21 4.66 1.68
N ASP A 72 15.93 3.43 1.22
CA ASP A 72 15.52 3.14 -0.15
C ASP A 72 14.09 3.64 -0.46
N LEU A 73 13.32 3.99 0.55
CA LEU A 73 11.97 4.57 0.42
C LEU A 73 12.00 6.10 0.24
N LYS A 74 13.14 6.74 0.42
CA LYS A 74 13.28 8.18 0.14
C LYS A 74 12.92 8.46 -1.32
N ASP A 75 12.41 9.65 -1.58
CA ASP A 75 11.98 10.09 -2.91
C ASP A 75 10.78 9.33 -3.54
N ARG A 76 10.12 8.45 -2.79
CA ARG A 76 8.84 7.90 -3.23
C ARG A 76 7.75 8.98 -3.14
N ASP A 77 6.82 8.93 -4.09
CA ASP A 77 5.71 9.89 -4.18
C ASP A 77 4.46 9.33 -3.54
N ILE A 78 4.24 8.02 -3.69
CA ILE A 78 3.08 7.32 -3.12
C ILE A 78 3.57 6.09 -2.36
N PHE A 79 3.09 5.94 -1.13
CA PHE A 79 3.31 4.78 -0.29
C PHE A 79 2.01 3.98 -0.19
N ILE A 80 2.10 2.65 -0.32
CA ILE A 80 0.95 1.76 -0.12
C ILE A 80 1.30 0.81 1.02
N VAL A 81 0.53 0.89 2.10
CA VAL A 81 0.75 0.13 3.33
C VAL A 81 -0.16 -1.08 3.35
N THR A 82 0.43 -2.27 3.32
CA THR A 82 -0.26 -3.57 3.23
C THR A 82 0.18 -4.52 4.36
N VAL A 83 0.53 -3.96 5.51
CA VAL A 83 0.93 -4.75 6.67
C VAL A 83 -0.27 -5.45 7.31
N PRO A 84 -0.06 -6.61 7.98
CA PRO A 84 -1.16 -7.32 8.64
C PRO A 84 -1.70 -6.54 9.84
N THR A 85 -2.98 -6.75 10.14
CA THR A 85 -3.66 -6.31 11.36
C THR A 85 -4.19 -7.53 12.11
N PRO A 86 -3.33 -8.27 12.84
CA PRO A 86 -3.75 -9.43 13.58
C PRO A 86 -4.70 -9.03 14.71
N VAL A 87 -5.43 -10.00 15.25
CA VAL A 87 -6.28 -9.79 16.41
C VAL A 87 -5.66 -10.45 17.64
N ASP A 88 -5.85 -9.84 18.80
CA ASP A 88 -5.44 -10.42 20.08
C ASP A 88 -6.41 -11.53 20.54
N GLN A 89 -6.11 -12.15 21.68
CA GLN A 89 -6.94 -13.20 22.27
C GLN A 89 -8.38 -12.74 22.64
N TYR A 90 -8.66 -11.45 22.62
CA TYR A 90 -9.97 -10.85 22.86
C TYR A 90 -10.64 -10.32 21.59
N ASN A 91 -10.15 -10.74 20.42
CA ASN A 91 -10.59 -10.26 19.09
C ASN A 91 -10.45 -8.75 18.90
N ARG A 92 -9.50 -8.10 19.59
CA ARG A 92 -9.19 -6.69 19.36
C ARG A 92 -8.07 -6.58 18.34
N PRO A 93 -8.16 -5.66 17.36
CA PRO A 93 -7.11 -5.48 16.35
C PRO A 93 -5.81 -5.01 17.01
N ASP A 94 -4.71 -5.69 16.66
CA ASP A 94 -3.36 -5.21 16.98
C ASP A 94 -2.85 -4.32 15.86
N LEU A 95 -2.86 -3.02 16.11
CA LEU A 95 -2.42 -2.00 15.16
C LEU A 95 -0.90 -1.75 15.20
N THR A 96 -0.14 -2.50 16.01
CA THR A 96 1.32 -2.33 16.14
C THR A 96 2.06 -2.37 14.80
N PRO A 97 1.75 -3.32 13.87
CA PRO A 97 2.40 -3.32 12.55
C PRO A 97 2.07 -2.06 11.74
N LEU A 98 0.83 -1.56 11.85
CA LEU A 98 0.36 -0.37 11.16
C LEU A 98 1.06 0.90 11.68
N TYR A 99 1.21 1.02 13.00
CA TYR A 99 1.94 2.12 13.64
C TYR A 99 3.41 2.15 13.21
N LYS A 100 4.10 0.99 13.21
CA LYS A 100 5.48 0.88 12.76
C LYS A 100 5.66 1.20 11.28
N ALA A 101 4.73 0.80 10.44
CA ALA A 101 4.71 1.15 9.02
C ALA A 101 4.54 2.66 8.83
N SER A 102 3.59 3.28 9.54
CA SER A 102 3.35 4.73 9.51
C SER A 102 4.57 5.52 10.02
N GLU A 103 5.23 5.05 11.09
CA GLU A 103 6.49 5.62 11.57
C GLU A 103 7.60 5.54 10.51
N THR A 104 7.75 4.38 9.86
CA THR A 104 8.75 4.17 8.81
C THR A 104 8.52 5.11 7.64
N VAL A 105 7.27 5.23 7.18
CA VAL A 105 6.89 6.14 6.09
C VAL A 105 7.09 7.60 6.50
N GLY A 106 6.63 7.98 7.70
CA GLY A 106 6.77 9.35 8.21
C GLY A 106 8.22 9.86 8.25
N LYS A 107 9.18 8.98 8.59
CA LYS A 107 10.61 9.32 8.62
C LYS A 107 11.24 9.59 7.26
N VAL A 108 10.63 9.13 6.17
CA VAL A 108 11.24 9.19 4.83
C VAL A 108 10.40 9.93 3.80
N MET A 109 9.10 10.15 4.04
CA MET A 109 8.24 10.83 3.10
C MET A 109 8.59 12.31 2.97
N LYS A 110 8.32 12.85 1.78
CA LYS A 110 8.55 14.26 1.42
C LYS A 110 7.21 15.00 1.28
N PRO A 111 7.21 16.33 1.29
CA PRO A 111 6.00 17.10 0.97
C PRO A 111 5.40 16.69 -0.37
N GLY A 112 4.08 16.62 -0.45
CA GLY A 112 3.31 16.16 -1.60
C GLY A 112 3.09 14.65 -1.66
N ALA A 113 3.62 13.87 -0.71
CA ALA A 113 3.43 12.42 -0.67
C ALA A 113 1.96 12.03 -0.39
N ILE A 114 1.55 10.89 -0.93
CA ILE A 114 0.26 10.25 -0.61
C ILE A 114 0.55 8.90 0.05
N VAL A 115 -0.09 8.65 1.21
CA VAL A 115 0.01 7.37 1.92
C VAL A 115 -1.32 6.65 1.85
N VAL A 116 -1.36 5.52 1.13
CA VAL A 116 -2.56 4.71 0.95
C VAL A 116 -2.49 3.50 1.87
N TYR A 117 -3.53 3.28 2.67
CA TYR A 117 -3.63 2.10 3.52
C TYR A 117 -4.55 1.06 2.88
N GLU A 118 -4.12 -0.21 2.89
CA GLU A 118 -4.91 -1.36 2.45
C GLU A 118 -5.13 -2.38 3.58
N SER A 119 -4.45 -2.21 4.70
CA SER A 119 -4.63 -3.07 5.88
C SER A 119 -6.06 -2.99 6.36
N THR A 120 -6.65 -4.13 6.76
CA THR A 120 -8.01 -4.19 7.30
C THR A 120 -8.09 -3.45 8.63
N VAL A 121 -8.94 -2.44 8.71
CA VAL A 121 -9.09 -1.58 9.89
C VAL A 121 -10.57 -1.22 10.12
N TYR A 122 -10.87 -0.65 11.28
CA TYR A 122 -12.17 -0.07 11.58
C TYR A 122 -12.31 1.35 10.97
N PRO A 123 -13.54 1.81 10.71
CA PRO A 123 -13.79 3.15 10.15
C PRO A 123 -13.22 4.27 11.03
N GLY A 124 -12.39 5.14 10.46
CA GLY A 124 -11.70 6.23 11.12
C GLY A 124 -10.24 5.93 11.46
N CYS A 125 -9.80 4.67 11.42
CA CYS A 125 -8.47 4.27 11.85
C CYS A 125 -7.34 4.99 11.10
N THR A 126 -7.46 5.17 9.78
CA THR A 126 -6.43 5.88 9.00
C THR A 126 -6.22 7.30 9.51
N GLU A 127 -7.33 8.05 9.69
CA GLU A 127 -7.24 9.47 10.05
C GLU A 127 -6.99 9.67 11.56
N GLU A 128 -7.56 8.80 12.42
CA GLU A 128 -7.49 8.94 13.88
C GLU A 128 -6.22 8.32 14.48
N GLU A 129 -5.66 7.27 13.87
CA GLU A 129 -4.51 6.53 14.39
C GLU A 129 -3.24 6.73 13.57
N CYS A 130 -3.34 6.60 12.23
CA CYS A 130 -2.13 6.60 11.40
C CYS A 130 -1.63 8.02 11.08
N VAL A 131 -2.54 8.95 10.79
CA VAL A 131 -2.19 10.35 10.47
C VAL A 131 -1.39 11.01 11.58
N PRO A 132 -1.74 10.94 12.88
CA PRO A 132 -0.94 11.53 13.96
C PRO A 132 0.50 11.01 13.98
N ILE A 133 0.72 9.72 13.67
CA ILE A 133 2.05 9.12 13.60
C ILE A 133 2.83 9.67 12.41
N LEU A 134 2.18 9.76 11.23
CA LEU A 134 2.80 10.36 10.04
C LEU A 134 3.24 11.81 10.32
N GLU A 135 2.37 12.63 10.93
CA GLU A 135 2.70 14.01 11.30
C GLU A 135 3.85 14.09 12.30
N GLN A 136 3.82 13.25 13.34
CA GLN A 136 4.85 13.22 14.39
C GLN A 136 6.24 12.93 13.82
N PHE A 137 6.37 11.95 12.92
CA PHE A 137 7.66 11.50 12.42
C PHE A 137 8.16 12.25 11.19
N SER A 138 7.26 12.86 10.41
CA SER A 138 7.64 13.67 9.26
C SER A 138 7.81 15.15 9.56
N GLY A 139 7.11 15.67 10.57
CA GLY A 139 6.95 17.10 10.81
C GLY A 139 6.05 17.80 9.80
N LEU A 140 5.43 17.07 8.89
CA LEU A 140 4.52 17.57 7.86
C LEU A 140 3.08 17.62 8.39
N LYS A 141 2.21 18.40 7.73
CA LYS A 141 0.81 18.55 8.12
C LYS A 141 -0.13 17.84 7.14
N PHE A 142 -1.03 17.05 7.70
CA PHE A 142 -2.07 16.35 6.96
C PHE A 142 -2.96 17.31 6.17
N ASN A 143 -3.32 16.94 4.94
CA ASN A 143 -4.11 17.71 3.98
C ASN A 143 -3.52 19.08 3.60
N ILE A 144 -2.26 19.33 3.93
CA ILE A 144 -1.50 20.51 3.53
C ILE A 144 -0.21 20.06 2.83
N ASP A 145 0.64 19.34 3.57
CA ASP A 145 1.95 18.90 3.07
C ASP A 145 1.95 17.45 2.59
N PHE A 146 1.05 16.61 3.10
CA PHE A 146 0.84 15.23 2.64
C PHE A 146 -0.64 14.85 2.71
N PHE A 147 -0.98 13.75 2.02
CA PHE A 147 -2.35 13.28 1.91
C PHE A 147 -2.43 11.79 2.21
N CYS A 148 -3.62 11.32 2.56
CA CYS A 148 -3.87 9.89 2.75
C CYS A 148 -4.94 9.38 1.79
N GLY A 149 -4.93 8.07 1.59
CA GLY A 149 -5.97 7.31 0.93
C GLY A 149 -6.22 6.00 1.64
N TYR A 150 -7.31 5.36 1.30
CA TYR A 150 -7.63 4.01 1.76
C TYR A 150 -8.27 3.22 0.63
N SER A 151 -7.88 1.95 0.52
CA SER A 151 -8.42 1.04 -0.47
C SER A 151 -8.52 -0.35 0.16
N PRO A 152 -9.74 -0.81 0.57
CA PRO A 152 -9.90 -2.10 1.23
C PRO A 152 -9.49 -3.25 0.32
N GLU A 153 -8.83 -4.26 0.90
CA GLU A 153 -8.55 -5.51 0.20
C GLU A 153 -9.74 -6.47 0.35
N ARG A 154 -10.12 -7.11 -0.76
CA ARG A 154 -11.24 -8.05 -0.86
C ARG A 154 -10.87 -9.36 -1.55
N VAL A 155 -9.57 -9.60 -1.80
CA VAL A 155 -9.10 -10.88 -2.37
C VAL A 155 -8.97 -11.90 -1.25
N ASN A 156 -9.62 -13.05 -1.42
CA ASN A 156 -9.39 -14.19 -0.55
C ASN A 156 -8.09 -14.91 -0.94
N PRO A 157 -7.18 -15.18 0.01
CA PRO A 157 -5.96 -15.92 -0.29
C PRO A 157 -6.28 -17.26 -0.98
N GLY A 158 -5.59 -17.52 -2.12
CA GLY A 158 -5.78 -18.74 -2.90
C GLY A 158 -6.96 -18.72 -3.87
N ASP A 159 -7.74 -17.66 -3.95
CA ASP A 159 -8.83 -17.52 -4.94
C ASP A 159 -8.23 -17.13 -6.31
N LYS A 160 -8.34 -18.06 -7.26
CA LYS A 160 -7.83 -17.87 -8.63
C LYS A 160 -8.81 -17.20 -9.57
N GLU A 161 -10.08 -17.09 -9.22
CA GLU A 161 -11.11 -16.47 -10.03
C GLU A 161 -11.25 -14.97 -9.73
N HIS A 162 -11.28 -14.62 -8.44
CA HIS A 162 -11.36 -13.23 -7.96
C HIS A 162 -9.97 -12.68 -7.64
N THR A 163 -9.12 -12.65 -8.66
CA THR A 163 -7.77 -12.09 -8.52
C THR A 163 -7.80 -10.57 -8.43
N LEU A 164 -6.77 -9.97 -7.88
CA LEU A 164 -6.60 -8.51 -7.76
C LEU A 164 -6.99 -7.76 -9.05
N THR A 165 -6.72 -8.31 -10.22
CA THR A 165 -6.99 -7.65 -11.51
C THR A 165 -8.43 -7.73 -11.97
N ASN A 166 -9.23 -8.67 -11.45
CA ASN A 166 -10.59 -8.95 -11.95
C ASN A 166 -11.69 -8.36 -11.07
N ILE A 167 -11.34 -7.89 -9.86
CA ILE A 167 -12.29 -7.25 -8.95
C ILE A 167 -12.39 -5.75 -9.23
N SER A 168 -13.55 -5.16 -8.92
CA SER A 168 -13.68 -3.71 -8.81
C SER A 168 -13.19 -3.29 -7.43
N LYS A 169 -12.17 -2.43 -7.38
CA LYS A 169 -11.53 -2.02 -6.13
C LYS A 169 -12.05 -0.67 -5.67
N ILE A 170 -12.40 -0.60 -4.39
CA ILE A 170 -12.79 0.67 -3.77
C ILE A 170 -11.54 1.51 -3.55
N THR A 171 -11.61 2.79 -3.89
CA THR A 171 -10.55 3.77 -3.67
C THR A 171 -11.10 4.99 -2.93
N SER A 172 -10.25 5.67 -2.19
CA SER A 172 -10.60 6.92 -1.52
C SER A 172 -9.37 7.79 -1.28
N GLY A 173 -9.60 9.05 -0.94
CA GLY A 173 -8.55 9.98 -0.58
C GLY A 173 -9.05 11.03 0.40
N SER A 174 -8.12 11.64 1.13
CA SER A 174 -8.39 12.65 2.14
C SER A 174 -8.79 14.02 1.55
N THR A 175 -8.49 14.24 0.27
CA THR A 175 -8.99 15.35 -0.54
C THR A 175 -9.48 14.83 -1.89
N PRO A 176 -10.30 15.61 -2.63
CA PRO A 176 -10.74 15.22 -3.97
C PRO A 176 -9.58 14.92 -4.93
N GLU A 177 -8.49 15.71 -4.85
CA GLU A 177 -7.32 15.56 -5.69
C GLU A 177 -6.54 14.29 -5.32
N ALA A 178 -6.35 14.02 -4.04
CA ALA A 178 -5.72 12.78 -3.57
C ALA A 178 -6.54 11.55 -3.97
N ALA A 179 -7.87 11.62 -3.84
CA ALA A 179 -8.77 10.56 -4.27
C ALA A 179 -8.65 10.26 -5.76
N GLU A 180 -8.56 11.29 -6.60
CA GLU A 180 -8.38 11.15 -8.05
C GLU A 180 -7.03 10.51 -8.40
N VAL A 181 -5.95 10.91 -7.72
CA VAL A 181 -4.62 10.31 -7.91
C VAL A 181 -4.64 8.83 -7.54
N VAL A 182 -5.21 8.48 -6.38
CA VAL A 182 -5.32 7.09 -5.93
C VAL A 182 -6.16 6.27 -6.91
N ASP A 183 -7.34 6.78 -7.29
CA ASP A 183 -8.23 6.11 -8.23
C ASP A 183 -7.56 5.85 -9.59
N THR A 184 -6.88 6.86 -10.14
CA THR A 184 -6.15 6.73 -11.40
C THR A 184 -5.00 5.72 -11.28
N LEU A 185 -4.25 5.73 -10.17
CA LEU A 185 -3.15 4.80 -9.93
C LEU A 185 -3.62 3.35 -9.96
N TYR A 186 -4.67 3.04 -9.21
CA TYR A 186 -5.22 1.67 -9.18
C TYR A 186 -5.87 1.27 -10.51
N GLY A 187 -6.55 2.19 -11.19
CA GLY A 187 -7.16 1.96 -12.49
C GLY A 187 -6.18 1.48 -13.56
N VAL A 188 -4.87 1.76 -13.40
CA VAL A 188 -3.84 1.30 -14.35
C VAL A 188 -3.63 -0.21 -14.30
N ILE A 189 -3.81 -0.85 -13.15
CA ILE A 189 -3.50 -2.28 -12.93
C ILE A 189 -4.75 -3.17 -12.87
N LEU A 190 -5.95 -2.57 -12.79
CA LEU A 190 -7.22 -3.28 -12.59
C LEU A 190 -8.03 -3.34 -13.89
N LYS A 191 -8.49 -4.53 -14.25
CA LYS A 191 -9.42 -4.73 -15.37
C LYS A 191 -10.88 -4.52 -14.94
N GLY A 192 -11.20 -4.81 -13.68
CA GLY A 192 -12.53 -4.64 -13.09
C GLY A 192 -12.88 -3.18 -12.77
N GLY A 193 -11.92 -2.26 -12.97
CA GLY A 193 -12.09 -0.85 -12.67
C GLY A 193 -12.04 -0.52 -11.18
N THR A 194 -12.38 0.73 -10.86
CA THR A 194 -12.39 1.26 -9.50
C THR A 194 -13.73 1.86 -9.16
N TYR A 195 -14.04 1.93 -7.88
CA TYR A 195 -15.17 2.67 -7.33
C TYR A 195 -14.65 3.67 -6.29
N ARG A 196 -14.76 4.95 -6.57
CA ARG A 196 -14.30 6.00 -5.68
C ARG A 196 -15.33 6.26 -4.58
N ALA A 197 -15.00 5.91 -3.34
CA ALA A 197 -15.80 6.21 -2.16
C ALA A 197 -15.75 7.69 -1.81
N GLY A 198 -16.79 8.20 -1.16
CA GLY A 198 -16.92 9.62 -0.80
C GLY A 198 -15.95 10.10 0.28
N SER A 199 -15.33 9.19 1.05
CA SER A 199 -14.30 9.49 2.06
C SER A 199 -13.49 8.25 2.41
N ILE A 200 -12.36 8.43 3.11
CA ILE A 200 -11.57 7.36 3.70
C ILE A 200 -12.44 6.52 4.63
N LYS A 201 -13.18 7.16 5.54
CA LYS A 201 -14.03 6.47 6.53
C LYS A 201 -15.14 5.62 5.89
N VAL A 202 -15.68 6.05 4.76
CA VAL A 202 -16.65 5.24 3.98
C VAL A 202 -15.97 4.03 3.34
N ALA A 203 -14.76 4.21 2.80
CA ALA A 203 -13.99 3.10 2.22
C ALA A 203 -13.54 2.08 3.26
N GLU A 204 -13.22 2.49 4.48
CA GLU A 204 -12.88 1.61 5.60
C GLU A 204 -14.10 0.78 6.08
N ALA A 205 -15.31 1.30 5.92
CA ALA A 205 -16.56 0.63 6.30
C ALA A 205 -17.10 -0.35 5.25
N ALA A 206 -16.53 -0.35 4.03
CA ALA A 206 -17.07 -1.08 2.87
C ALA A 206 -16.66 -2.57 2.78
#